data_1b7a8dbfc7c685abcd0a2f0e34c88de9
#
_entry.id   1b7a8dbfc7c685abcd0a2f0e34c88de9
#
_cell.length_a   1.000
_cell.length_b   1.000
_cell.length_c   1.000
_cell.angle_alpha   90.00
_cell.angle_beta   90.00
_cell.angle_gamma   90.00
#
_symmetry.space_group_name_H-M   'P 1'
#
loop_
_entity.id
_entity.type
_entity.pdbx_description
1 polymer ?
#
loop_
_entity_poly.entity_id
_entity_poly.type
_entity_poly.pdbx_seq_one_letter_code
_entity_poly.pdbx_strand_id
1 'polypeptide(L)'
;MKNYKFTFLIILGLLFTSCSLEEEPPFLANENVYSSASNATSALFGIYEAMVQYEYYGNEFLFLTNINSGLMVTRRTGNRNNNSYNSTLSSLNPASGLVAIENSWIGIYQTIGRANDAINSATVFDNPSTSDELVINDVIGQAYFVRAFNYFNLVRLWGEIPLRVTPTTTETIHLAKSPIKEVYAQIIEDVKRAQQLMNGAVASGTPKPQAADMLLSKVYMTLATASNDTQDSSLNYWQLAYDEAIKAYGAYSLHDSYDNLFLGTNGNNTEESIFELQSVVGATLDHTRAFTPNWYTKAGTFGWFKINIENYDLHTATYPSDPRLVTTYVSTWTRGNNGSTERSYPTNTARSNFGNSFPYLFKLGSRDPNNAVRETNKNFKIYRYADLLLMLSEISNELQNGQEMTYVSEVLGRVGLTPHVGYSVGQDSFRTAIMREYQFELLGEGHDWFNNRRRGYNYFLNTIIIPHNIVAEDNESVDVTHKIEESSVMSIPIAVAEINANNEISN
;
A
#
# COMPACT_ATOMS: atom_id res chain seq x y z
N MET A 1 -32.79 76.22 4.58
CA MET A 1 -31.58 75.55 4.01
C MET A 1 -30.49 75.21 5.03
N LYS A 2 -30.62 75.46 6.32
CA LYS A 2 -29.60 75.16 7.33
C LYS A 2 -29.70 73.70 7.91
N ASN A 3 -30.87 73.07 7.88
CA ASN A 3 -31.11 71.78 8.51
C ASN A 3 -30.68 70.57 7.65
N TYR A 4 -30.59 70.70 6.33
CA TYR A 4 -30.20 69.60 5.45
C TYR A 4 -28.67 69.28 5.48
N LYS A 5 -27.83 70.25 5.82
CA LYS A 5 -26.37 70.06 5.94
C LYS A 5 -26.00 69.21 7.19
N PHE A 6 -26.78 69.35 8.27
CA PHE A 6 -26.52 68.59 9.49
C PHE A 6 -26.99 67.17 9.37
N THR A 7 -28.10 66.91 8.71
CA THR A 7 -28.63 65.57 8.42
C THR A 7 -27.70 64.82 7.45
N PHE A 8 -27.11 65.48 6.46
CA PHE A 8 -26.16 64.88 5.54
C PHE A 8 -24.82 64.49 6.23
N LEU A 9 -24.37 65.27 7.22
CA LEU A 9 -23.16 64.98 7.98
C LEU A 9 -23.36 63.76 8.92
N ILE A 10 -24.56 63.56 9.47
CA ILE A 10 -24.90 62.40 10.32
C ILE A 10 -25.01 61.13 9.47
N ILE A 11 -25.55 61.18 8.28
CA ILE A 11 -25.65 60.06 7.37
C ILE A 11 -24.25 59.67 6.82
N LEU A 12 -23.34 60.62 6.58
CA LEU A 12 -21.98 60.37 6.16
C LEU A 12 -21.11 59.78 7.28
N GLY A 13 -21.40 60.15 8.55
CA GLY A 13 -20.73 59.54 9.73
C GLY A 13 -21.14 58.10 10.02
N LEU A 14 -22.33 57.67 9.61
CA LEU A 14 -22.83 56.32 9.76
C LEU A 14 -22.28 55.33 8.71
N LEU A 15 -21.68 55.86 7.63
CA LEU A 15 -21.07 55.03 6.57
C LEU A 15 -19.64 54.59 6.90
N PHE A 16 -19.03 55.11 7.99
CA PHE A 16 -17.68 54.73 8.41
C PHE A 16 -17.63 53.77 9.61
N THR A 17 -18.78 53.31 10.13
CA THR A 17 -18.80 52.10 10.99
C THR A 17 -18.84 50.86 10.09
N SER A 18 -17.82 50.70 9.27
CA SER A 18 -17.48 49.39 8.75
C SER A 18 -17.07 48.53 9.97
N CYS A 19 -17.98 47.72 10.47
CA CYS A 19 -17.55 46.52 11.16
C CYS A 19 -16.58 45.84 10.20
N SER A 20 -15.34 45.69 10.57
CA SER A 20 -14.53 44.62 10.04
C SER A 20 -15.25 43.34 10.42
N LEU A 21 -16.10 42.82 9.54
CA LEU A 21 -16.33 41.39 9.51
C LEU A 21 -14.97 40.80 9.11
N GLU A 22 -14.14 40.54 10.09
CA GLU A 22 -13.25 39.43 9.94
C GLU A 22 -14.19 38.22 9.82
N GLU A 23 -14.56 37.88 8.60
CA GLU A 23 -15.00 36.54 8.28
C GLU A 23 -13.81 35.68 8.67
N GLU A 24 -13.86 35.08 9.87
CA GLU A 24 -13.06 33.92 10.12
C GLU A 24 -13.45 32.93 9.02
N PRO A 25 -12.52 32.56 8.13
CA PRO A 25 -12.84 31.62 7.08
C PRO A 25 -13.44 30.38 7.75
N PRO A 26 -14.47 29.74 7.19
CA PRO A 26 -15.11 28.55 7.78
C PRO A 26 -14.17 27.35 7.86
N PHE A 27 -12.90 27.53 7.52
CA PHE A 27 -11.83 26.59 7.73
C PHE A 27 -11.30 26.78 9.16
N LEU A 28 -11.42 25.73 9.95
CA LEU A 28 -10.79 25.66 11.26
C LEU A 28 -9.30 26.00 11.09
N ALA A 29 -8.83 27.07 11.71
CA ALA A 29 -7.40 27.31 11.82
C ALA A 29 -6.73 26.09 12.45
N ASN A 30 -5.51 25.71 12.03
CA ASN A 30 -4.82 24.51 12.52
C ASN A 30 -4.81 24.42 14.06
N GLU A 31 -4.68 25.53 14.75
CA GLU A 31 -4.79 25.67 16.21
C GLU A 31 -6.15 25.23 16.77
N ASN A 32 -7.24 25.35 16.03
CA ASN A 32 -8.56 24.89 16.44
C ASN A 32 -8.81 23.41 16.12
N VAL A 33 -8.19 22.91 15.06
CA VAL A 33 -8.31 21.49 14.67
C VAL A 33 -7.75 20.58 15.76
N TYR A 34 -6.63 20.94 16.36
CA TYR A 34 -5.96 20.16 17.41
C TYR A 34 -6.28 20.64 18.83
N SER A 35 -7.31 21.49 19.01
CA SER A 35 -7.70 22.03 20.32
C SER A 35 -8.45 21.05 21.22
N SER A 36 -8.89 19.91 20.71
CA SER A 36 -9.55 18.86 21.47
C SER A 36 -9.23 17.46 20.95
N ALA A 37 -9.36 16.44 21.80
CA ALA A 37 -9.18 15.03 21.42
C ALA A 37 -10.12 14.62 20.27
N SER A 38 -11.36 15.11 20.25
CA SER A 38 -12.33 14.84 19.19
C SER A 38 -11.91 15.43 17.86
N ASN A 39 -11.46 16.69 17.87
CA ASN A 39 -10.99 17.36 16.65
C ASN A 39 -9.71 16.71 16.12
N ALA A 40 -8.75 16.38 17.02
CA ALA A 40 -7.52 15.66 16.66
C ALA A 40 -7.82 14.30 16.02
N THR A 41 -8.78 13.55 16.56
CA THR A 41 -9.25 12.27 15.99
C THR A 41 -9.84 12.47 14.59
N SER A 42 -10.63 13.53 14.39
CA SER A 42 -11.21 13.85 13.07
C SER A 42 -10.11 14.20 12.05
N ALA A 43 -9.07 14.93 12.46
CA ALA A 43 -7.91 15.22 11.63
C ALA A 43 -7.12 13.96 11.26
N LEU A 44 -6.95 13.02 12.20
CA LEU A 44 -6.34 11.72 11.94
C LEU A 44 -7.13 10.93 10.89
N PHE A 45 -8.46 10.90 10.97
CA PHE A 45 -9.27 10.25 9.93
C PHE A 45 -9.10 10.93 8.58
N GLY A 46 -8.87 12.26 8.53
CA GLY A 46 -8.49 12.97 7.33
C GLY A 46 -7.14 12.50 6.74
N ILE A 47 -6.18 12.08 7.57
CA ILE A 47 -4.92 11.47 7.10
C ILE A 47 -5.18 10.13 6.42
N TYR A 48 -5.97 9.25 7.05
CA TYR A 48 -6.33 7.95 6.47
C TYR A 48 -7.20 8.09 5.23
N GLU A 49 -8.07 9.11 5.18
CA GLU A 49 -8.87 9.42 4.00
C GLU A 49 -8.00 9.72 2.78
N ALA A 50 -6.88 10.44 2.95
CA ALA A 50 -5.93 10.65 1.86
C ALA A 50 -5.33 9.34 1.34
N MET A 51 -5.12 8.34 2.21
CA MET A 51 -4.61 7.03 1.79
C MET A 51 -5.60 6.23 0.95
N VAL A 52 -6.91 6.39 1.15
CA VAL A 52 -7.93 5.64 0.40
C VAL A 52 -8.37 6.31 -0.90
N GLN A 53 -7.84 7.50 -1.22
CA GLN A 53 -8.16 8.18 -2.47
C GLN A 53 -7.73 7.36 -3.69
N TYR A 54 -8.40 7.64 -4.84
CA TYR A 54 -8.14 6.96 -6.11
C TYR A 54 -6.67 7.01 -6.54
N GLU A 55 -6.00 8.11 -6.26
CA GLU A 55 -4.59 8.36 -6.56
C GLU A 55 -3.65 7.43 -5.82
N TYR A 56 -4.06 6.94 -4.63
CA TYR A 56 -3.22 6.09 -3.79
C TYR A 56 -3.81 4.67 -3.70
N TYR A 57 -4.10 4.15 -2.50
CA TYR A 57 -4.61 2.77 -2.30
C TYR A 57 -6.01 2.55 -2.90
N GLY A 58 -6.74 3.62 -3.22
CA GLY A 58 -8.02 3.49 -3.92
C GLY A 58 -7.88 2.85 -5.29
N ASN A 59 -6.78 3.04 -6.01
CA ASN A 59 -6.54 2.41 -7.31
C ASN A 59 -5.09 2.48 -7.82
N GLU A 60 -4.52 3.70 -8.05
CA GLU A 60 -3.34 3.85 -8.92
C GLU A 60 -2.07 3.27 -8.29
N PHE A 61 -1.90 3.38 -6.98
CA PHE A 61 -0.77 2.77 -6.28
C PHE A 61 -0.82 1.22 -6.34
N LEU A 62 -2.00 0.63 -6.23
CA LEU A 62 -2.17 -0.81 -6.37
C LEU A 62 -1.89 -1.26 -7.81
N PHE A 63 -2.25 -0.43 -8.81
CA PHE A 63 -1.83 -0.67 -10.19
C PHE A 63 -0.32 -0.68 -10.32
N LEU A 64 0.34 0.37 -9.83
CA LEU A 64 1.78 0.50 -9.91
C LEU A 64 2.48 -0.68 -9.25
N THR A 65 2.13 -0.99 -8.01
CA THR A 65 2.84 -2.02 -7.23
C THR A 65 2.51 -3.45 -7.62
N ASN A 66 1.28 -3.74 -8.04
CA ASN A 66 0.89 -5.10 -8.43
C ASN A 66 1.31 -5.43 -9.87
N ILE A 67 1.03 -4.54 -10.84
CA ILE A 67 1.36 -4.82 -12.23
C ILE A 67 2.88 -4.78 -12.45
N ASN A 68 3.58 -3.81 -11.84
CA ASN A 68 5.03 -3.73 -11.93
C ASN A 68 5.77 -4.64 -10.93
N SER A 69 5.05 -5.59 -10.30
CA SER A 69 5.70 -6.59 -9.42
C SER A 69 6.52 -7.64 -10.17
N GLY A 70 6.21 -7.85 -11.44
CA GLY A 70 6.71 -8.94 -12.24
C GLY A 70 5.85 -10.22 -12.19
N LEU A 71 4.79 -10.23 -11.38
CA LEU A 71 3.89 -11.39 -11.21
C LEU A 71 2.57 -11.25 -11.97
N MET A 72 2.29 -10.05 -12.48
CA MET A 72 0.98 -9.72 -13.06
C MET A 72 1.10 -8.96 -14.35
N VAL A 73 0.05 -9.11 -15.16
CA VAL A 73 -0.15 -8.38 -16.40
C VAL A 73 -1.51 -7.67 -16.36
N THR A 74 -1.64 -6.57 -17.06
CA THR A 74 -2.92 -5.86 -17.18
C THR A 74 -3.31 -5.62 -18.63
N ARG A 75 -4.60 -5.69 -18.90
CA ARG A 75 -5.21 -5.10 -20.09
C ARG A 75 -6.18 -4.01 -19.63
N ARG A 76 -5.66 -2.87 -19.23
CA ARG A 76 -6.49 -1.71 -18.92
C ARG A 76 -6.98 -1.07 -20.21
N THR A 77 -8.31 -1.09 -20.44
CA THR A 77 -8.97 -0.43 -21.57
C THR A 77 -9.60 0.89 -21.12
N GLY A 78 -9.59 1.92 -21.97
CA GLY A 78 -10.20 3.22 -21.68
C GLY A 78 -9.42 4.38 -22.33
N ASN A 79 -9.84 5.61 -22.10
CA ASN A 79 -9.27 6.82 -22.71
C ASN A 79 -7.85 7.18 -22.22
N ARG A 80 -7.26 6.42 -21.33
CA ARG A 80 -5.91 6.59 -20.82
C ARG A 80 -5.01 5.56 -21.49
N ASN A 81 -4.14 5.99 -22.36
CA ASN A 81 -3.07 5.27 -23.08
C ASN A 81 -2.93 3.76 -22.74
N ASN A 82 -3.78 2.94 -23.29
CA ASN A 82 -3.79 1.48 -23.08
C ASN A 82 -2.43 0.82 -23.31
N ASN A 83 -1.70 1.29 -24.31
CA ASN A 83 -0.40 0.76 -24.68
C ASN A 83 0.64 1.01 -23.57
N SER A 84 0.57 2.13 -22.85
CA SER A 84 1.53 2.42 -21.78
C SER A 84 1.39 1.48 -20.58
N TYR A 85 0.17 1.17 -20.16
CA TYR A 85 -0.04 0.21 -19.07
C TYR A 85 0.34 -1.22 -19.46
N ASN A 86 -0.04 -1.66 -20.66
CA ASN A 86 0.25 -3.00 -21.14
C ASN A 86 1.72 -3.17 -21.53
N SER A 87 2.32 -2.18 -22.20
CA SER A 87 3.66 -2.31 -22.77
C SER A 87 4.77 -1.80 -21.85
N THR A 88 4.50 -0.83 -20.98
CA THR A 88 5.56 -0.25 -20.14
C THR A 88 5.46 -0.71 -18.68
N LEU A 89 4.27 -0.71 -18.09
CA LEU A 89 4.10 -1.12 -16.69
C LEU A 89 4.27 -2.65 -16.54
N SER A 90 3.60 -3.44 -17.40
CA SER A 90 3.74 -4.90 -17.39
C SER A 90 5.13 -5.38 -17.83
N SER A 91 5.82 -4.65 -18.70
CA SER A 91 7.19 -4.98 -19.13
C SER A 91 8.27 -4.54 -18.14
N LEU A 92 7.93 -4.05 -16.97
CA LEU A 92 8.86 -3.51 -15.96
C LEU A 92 9.70 -2.31 -16.43
N ASN A 93 9.17 -1.52 -17.35
CA ASN A 93 9.80 -0.31 -17.87
C ASN A 93 8.80 0.87 -17.89
N PRO A 94 8.26 1.29 -16.74
CA PRO A 94 7.23 2.31 -16.68
C PRO A 94 7.78 3.67 -17.11
N ALA A 95 7.05 4.38 -18.00
CA ALA A 95 7.39 5.73 -18.40
C ALA A 95 7.02 6.73 -17.28
N SER A 96 7.87 7.76 -17.07
CA SER A 96 7.71 8.77 -15.99
C SER A 96 6.40 9.57 -16.04
N GLY A 97 5.79 9.73 -17.21
CA GLY A 97 4.46 10.36 -17.39
C GLY A 97 3.28 9.41 -17.24
N LEU A 98 3.48 8.18 -16.73
CA LEU A 98 2.38 7.25 -16.51
C LEU A 98 1.51 7.72 -15.33
N VAL A 99 0.17 7.77 -15.54
CA VAL A 99 -0.79 8.26 -14.54
C VAL A 99 -0.66 7.52 -13.20
N ALA A 100 -0.36 6.22 -13.21
CA ALA A 100 -0.16 5.46 -11.97
C ALA A 100 1.06 5.97 -11.16
N ILE A 101 2.13 6.40 -11.82
CA ILE A 101 3.30 7.00 -11.16
C ILE A 101 2.96 8.37 -10.60
N GLU A 102 2.37 9.22 -11.43
CA GLU A 102 2.02 10.60 -11.09
C GLU A 102 1.05 10.66 -9.91
N ASN A 103 -0.05 9.91 -10.00
CA ASN A 103 -1.07 9.86 -8.95
C ASN A 103 -0.53 9.23 -7.66
N SER A 104 0.23 8.14 -7.74
CA SER A 104 0.84 7.53 -6.54
C SER A 104 1.78 8.50 -5.82
N TRP A 105 2.60 9.23 -6.56
CA TRP A 105 3.47 10.28 -6.01
C TRP A 105 2.65 11.35 -5.29
N ILE A 106 1.64 11.89 -5.95
CA ILE A 106 0.75 12.93 -5.39
C ILE A 106 0.04 12.41 -4.14
N GLY A 107 -0.60 11.24 -4.19
CA GLY A 107 -1.35 10.68 -3.06
C GLY A 107 -0.48 10.41 -1.84
N ILE A 108 0.75 9.93 -2.04
CA ILE A 108 1.71 9.70 -0.95
C ILE A 108 2.12 11.03 -0.31
N TYR A 109 2.52 12.04 -1.10
CA TYR A 109 2.93 13.34 -0.55
C TYR A 109 1.79 14.13 0.07
N GLN A 110 0.56 14.01 -0.44
CA GLN A 110 -0.63 14.58 0.23
C GLN A 110 -0.85 13.97 1.61
N THR A 111 -0.67 12.65 1.73
CA THR A 111 -0.77 11.96 3.03
C THR A 111 0.34 12.42 3.98
N ILE A 112 1.58 12.55 3.50
CA ILE A 112 2.71 13.08 4.29
C ILE A 112 2.43 14.53 4.73
N GLY A 113 1.89 15.37 3.86
CA GLY A 113 1.53 16.76 4.21
C GLY A 113 0.56 16.82 5.39
N ARG A 114 -0.55 16.05 5.31
CA ARG A 114 -1.53 15.98 6.42
C ARG A 114 -0.91 15.42 7.71
N ALA A 115 0.00 14.44 7.61
CA ALA A 115 0.72 13.94 8.78
C ALA A 115 1.67 14.98 9.37
N ASN A 116 2.36 15.78 8.53
CA ASN A 116 3.20 16.88 8.99
C ASN A 116 2.39 17.94 9.73
N ASP A 117 1.21 18.29 9.24
CA ASP A 117 0.30 19.24 9.91
C ASP A 117 -0.08 18.73 11.31
N ALA A 118 -0.43 17.45 11.44
CA ALA A 118 -0.77 16.84 12.73
C ALA A 118 0.43 16.85 13.70
N ILE A 119 1.61 16.45 13.26
CA ILE A 119 2.82 16.40 14.08
C ILE A 119 3.23 17.82 14.52
N ASN A 120 3.18 18.79 13.62
CA ASN A 120 3.57 20.17 13.92
C ASN A 120 2.58 20.85 14.88
N SER A 121 1.31 20.50 14.82
CA SER A 121 0.26 21.07 15.66
C SER A 121 0.15 20.44 17.05
N ALA A 122 0.90 19.38 17.31
CA ALA A 122 0.92 18.63 18.56
C ALA A 122 1.29 19.47 19.81
N THR A 123 1.90 20.62 19.61
CA THR A 123 2.37 21.52 20.69
C THR A 123 1.29 22.49 21.19
N VAL A 124 0.08 22.49 20.60
CA VAL A 124 -0.96 23.51 20.84
C VAL A 124 -1.89 23.13 22.01
N PHE A 125 -1.77 21.95 22.58
CA PHE A 125 -2.67 21.51 23.66
C PHE A 125 -2.30 22.13 25.00
N ASP A 126 -3.07 23.13 25.43
CA ASP A 126 -2.98 23.73 26.78
C ASP A 126 -3.71 22.84 27.79
N ASN A 127 -2.94 22.16 28.66
CA ASN A 127 -3.44 21.39 29.82
C ASN A 127 -4.62 20.42 29.51
N PRO A 128 -4.43 19.41 28.62
CA PRO A 128 -5.50 18.43 28.33
C PRO A 128 -5.83 17.61 29.59
N SER A 129 -7.05 17.06 29.67
CA SER A 129 -7.36 16.03 30.66
C SER A 129 -6.49 14.78 30.39
N THR A 130 -6.28 13.93 31.39
CA THR A 130 -5.49 12.70 31.22
C THR A 130 -6.04 11.78 30.11
N SER A 131 -7.37 11.71 29.94
CA SER A 131 -7.99 10.95 28.85
C SER A 131 -7.75 11.60 27.49
N ASP A 132 -7.80 12.90 27.41
CA ASP A 132 -7.53 13.63 26.16
C ASP A 132 -6.06 13.53 25.77
N GLU A 133 -5.14 13.58 26.74
CA GLU A 133 -3.72 13.38 26.51
C GLU A 133 -3.42 12.02 25.90
N LEU A 134 -4.06 10.94 26.37
CA LEU A 134 -3.89 9.61 25.77
C LEU A 134 -4.36 9.57 24.31
N VAL A 135 -5.51 10.16 24.00
CA VAL A 135 -6.03 10.21 22.63
C VAL A 135 -5.12 11.07 21.74
N ILE A 136 -4.69 12.24 22.23
CA ILE A 136 -3.81 13.14 21.49
C ILE A 136 -2.45 12.47 21.19
N ASN A 137 -1.86 11.81 22.19
CA ASN A 137 -0.60 11.08 21.99
C ASN A 137 -0.78 9.96 20.95
N ASP A 138 -1.90 9.23 20.98
CA ASP A 138 -2.18 8.19 19.98
C ASP A 138 -2.34 8.77 18.57
N VAL A 139 -3.05 9.90 18.42
CA VAL A 139 -3.19 10.63 17.14
C VAL A 139 -1.84 11.04 16.59
N ILE A 140 -0.98 11.65 17.41
CA ILE A 140 0.37 12.09 17.02
C ILE A 140 1.24 10.89 16.69
N GLY A 141 1.19 9.83 17.50
CA GLY A 141 1.89 8.58 17.26
C GLY A 141 1.49 7.96 15.92
N GLN A 142 0.19 7.93 15.62
CA GLN A 142 -0.30 7.46 14.33
C GLN A 142 0.09 8.38 13.17
N ALA A 143 0.18 9.69 13.36
CA ALA A 143 0.70 10.60 12.32
C ALA A 143 2.18 10.33 12.00
N TYR A 144 3.02 10.09 13.01
CA TYR A 144 4.41 9.63 12.81
C TYR A 144 4.46 8.28 12.09
N PHE A 145 3.63 7.32 12.49
CA PHE A 145 3.53 6.02 11.83
C PHE A 145 3.18 6.16 10.35
N VAL A 146 2.15 6.96 10.02
CA VAL A 146 1.71 7.17 8.63
C VAL A 146 2.79 7.89 7.82
N ARG A 147 3.49 8.89 8.39
CA ARG A 147 4.59 9.57 7.70
C ARG A 147 5.72 8.60 7.38
N ALA A 148 6.15 7.81 8.35
CA ALA A 148 7.18 6.79 8.19
C ALA A 148 6.78 5.74 7.14
N PHE A 149 5.55 5.23 7.20
CA PHE A 149 5.01 4.26 6.25
C PHE A 149 5.04 4.80 4.81
N ASN A 150 4.67 6.06 4.63
CA ASN A 150 4.65 6.70 3.32
C ASN A 150 6.06 6.97 2.79
N TYR A 151 7.00 7.43 3.62
CA TYR A 151 8.41 7.55 3.21
C TYR A 151 9.04 6.20 2.92
N PHE A 152 8.67 5.15 3.64
CA PHE A 152 9.13 3.79 3.34
C PHE A 152 8.61 3.29 2.00
N ASN A 153 7.39 3.63 1.59
CA ASN A 153 6.91 3.36 0.24
C ASN A 153 7.69 4.16 -0.81
N LEU A 154 7.89 5.46 -0.59
CA LEU A 154 8.60 6.35 -1.51
C LEU A 154 10.04 5.89 -1.75
N VAL A 155 10.84 5.70 -0.69
CA VAL A 155 12.25 5.38 -0.81
C VAL A 155 12.49 4.04 -1.51
N ARG A 156 11.60 3.06 -1.30
CA ARG A 156 11.70 1.76 -1.97
C ARG A 156 11.33 1.82 -3.45
N LEU A 157 10.36 2.68 -3.82
CA LEU A 157 9.91 2.82 -5.21
C LEU A 157 10.84 3.73 -6.03
N TRP A 158 11.25 4.87 -5.48
CA TRP A 158 11.94 5.94 -6.22
C TRP A 158 13.40 6.18 -5.81
N GLY A 159 13.87 5.59 -4.72
CA GLY A 159 15.22 5.83 -4.20
C GLY A 159 15.34 7.18 -3.52
N GLU A 160 16.18 8.07 -4.04
CA GLU A 160 16.32 9.45 -3.53
C GLU A 160 15.08 10.26 -3.83
N ILE A 161 14.55 10.93 -2.80
CA ILE A 161 13.28 11.67 -2.83
C ILE A 161 13.35 12.94 -1.98
N PRO A 162 12.54 13.98 -2.22
CA PRO A 162 12.40 15.12 -1.32
C PRO A 162 11.89 14.71 0.06
N LEU A 163 12.66 15.01 1.11
CA LEU A 163 12.32 14.68 2.49
C LEU A 163 11.66 15.87 3.21
N ARG A 164 10.32 15.93 3.19
CA ARG A 164 9.50 16.98 3.79
C ARG A 164 8.99 16.54 5.16
N VAL A 165 9.57 17.05 6.24
CA VAL A 165 9.22 16.66 7.62
C VAL A 165 8.46 17.76 8.39
N THR A 166 8.19 18.88 7.75
CA THR A 166 7.39 20.01 8.25
C THR A 166 6.33 20.40 7.21
N PRO A 167 5.28 21.15 7.60
CA PRO A 167 4.34 21.70 6.66
C PRO A 167 5.04 22.52 5.57
N THR A 168 4.57 22.41 4.33
CA THR A 168 5.17 23.11 3.19
C THR A 168 4.82 24.59 3.23
N THR A 169 5.82 25.46 3.04
CA THR A 169 5.68 26.90 2.91
C THR A 169 6.13 27.37 1.52
N THR A 170 5.96 28.65 1.22
CA THR A 170 6.46 29.24 -0.04
C THR A 170 7.97 29.11 -0.21
N GLU A 171 8.71 29.12 0.90
CA GLU A 171 10.17 28.97 0.91
C GLU A 171 10.63 27.53 0.76
N THR A 172 9.78 26.55 1.14
CA THR A 172 10.11 25.11 1.13
C THR A 172 9.39 24.32 0.05
N ILE A 173 8.68 24.99 -0.87
CA ILE A 173 7.92 24.33 -1.94
C ILE A 173 8.85 23.56 -2.90
N HIS A 174 10.02 24.12 -3.18
CA HIS A 174 11.08 23.47 -3.94
C HIS A 174 12.09 22.81 -2.97
N LEU A 175 12.35 21.54 -3.14
CA LEU A 175 13.24 20.79 -2.28
C LEU A 175 13.99 19.74 -3.08
N ALA A 176 15.31 19.71 -2.94
CA ALA A 176 16.17 18.71 -3.56
C ALA A 176 15.87 17.29 -3.01
N LYS A 177 16.29 16.29 -3.76
CA LYS A 177 16.24 14.90 -3.29
C LYS A 177 17.22 14.69 -2.13
N SER A 178 16.79 14.02 -1.11
CA SER A 178 17.63 13.56 0.00
C SER A 178 18.24 12.19 -0.29
N PRO A 179 19.47 11.94 0.16
CA PRO A 179 20.09 10.62 0.07
C PRO A 179 19.25 9.53 0.73
N ILE A 180 19.23 8.35 0.15
CA ILE A 180 18.46 7.19 0.64
C ILE A 180 18.72 6.93 2.14
N LYS A 181 19.97 7.02 2.58
CA LYS A 181 20.36 6.82 3.99
C LYS A 181 19.70 7.80 4.94
N GLU A 182 19.56 9.06 4.55
CA GLU A 182 18.89 10.09 5.36
C GLU A 182 17.38 9.83 5.44
N VAL A 183 16.78 9.40 4.34
CA VAL A 183 15.35 9.03 4.32
C VAL A 183 15.10 7.85 5.27
N TYR A 184 15.94 6.80 5.26
CA TYR A 184 15.82 5.70 6.22
C TYR A 184 16.05 6.12 7.67
N ALA A 185 16.97 7.04 7.92
CA ALA A 185 17.18 7.57 9.28
C ALA A 185 15.91 8.26 9.79
N GLN A 186 15.26 9.09 8.97
CA GLN A 186 14.01 9.75 9.32
C GLN A 186 12.86 8.74 9.52
N ILE A 187 12.75 7.72 8.66
CA ILE A 187 11.75 6.66 8.81
C ILE A 187 11.91 5.98 10.18
N ILE A 188 13.12 5.59 10.54
CA ILE A 188 13.41 4.91 11.81
C ILE A 188 13.09 5.83 13.01
N GLU A 189 13.42 7.11 12.92
CA GLU A 189 13.09 8.10 13.95
C GLU A 189 11.57 8.21 14.13
N ASP A 190 10.84 8.38 13.04
CA ASP A 190 9.39 8.50 13.06
C ASP A 190 8.71 7.24 13.63
N VAL A 191 9.16 6.03 13.23
CA VAL A 191 8.57 4.80 13.77
C VAL A 191 8.85 4.67 15.26
N LYS A 192 10.04 5.02 15.74
CA LYS A 192 10.36 5.03 17.18
C LYS A 192 9.51 6.03 17.96
N ARG A 193 9.19 7.17 17.36
CA ARG A 193 8.24 8.13 17.94
C ARG A 193 6.81 7.54 17.95
N ALA A 194 6.40 6.89 16.87
CA ALA A 194 5.12 6.19 16.84
C ALA A 194 5.02 5.13 17.94
N GLN A 195 6.03 4.28 18.13
CA GLN A 195 6.08 3.27 19.20
C GLN A 195 5.95 3.86 20.61
N GLN A 196 6.49 5.07 20.84
CA GLN A 196 6.38 5.76 22.13
C GLN A 196 4.99 6.34 22.41
N LEU A 197 4.29 6.77 21.38
CA LEU A 197 3.08 7.58 21.50
C LEU A 197 1.79 6.79 21.21
N MET A 198 1.82 5.84 20.29
CA MET A 198 0.67 4.99 19.98
C MET A 198 0.32 4.11 21.18
N ASN A 199 -0.92 4.23 21.67
CA ASN A 199 -1.39 3.51 22.84
C ASN A 199 -2.77 2.86 22.62
N GLY A 200 -3.36 3.03 21.43
CA GLY A 200 -4.65 2.44 21.05
C GLY A 200 -5.84 3.14 21.66
N ALA A 201 -5.71 4.36 22.13
CA ALA A 201 -6.82 5.15 22.70
C ALA A 201 -7.80 5.65 21.63
N VAL A 202 -7.37 5.81 20.39
CA VAL A 202 -8.28 6.12 19.26
C VAL A 202 -9.11 4.88 18.91
N ALA A 203 -10.34 5.13 18.52
CA ALA A 203 -11.36 4.11 18.26
C ALA A 203 -10.91 3.00 17.29
N SER A 204 -11.63 1.87 17.30
CA SER A 204 -11.39 0.71 16.42
C SER A 204 -11.35 1.09 14.94
N GLY A 205 -10.52 0.39 14.15
CA GLY A 205 -10.32 0.65 12.73
C GLY A 205 -9.08 1.48 12.43
N THR A 206 -8.34 1.92 13.46
CA THR A 206 -7.00 2.53 13.30
C THR A 206 -5.91 1.50 13.65
N PRO A 207 -4.67 1.68 13.15
CA PRO A 207 -3.57 0.78 13.47
C PRO A 207 -3.28 0.76 14.98
N LYS A 208 -2.95 -0.41 15.48
CA LYS A 208 -2.54 -0.61 16.88
C LYS A 208 -1.01 -0.39 17.02
N PRO A 209 -0.49 -0.23 18.25
CA PRO A 209 0.96 -0.06 18.45
C PRO A 209 1.82 -1.08 17.73
N GLN A 210 1.39 -2.33 17.64
CA GLN A 210 2.09 -3.41 16.94
C GLN A 210 2.26 -3.18 15.43
N ALA A 211 1.47 -2.29 14.82
CA ALA A 211 1.69 -1.89 13.43
C ALA A 211 3.00 -1.12 13.25
N ALA A 212 3.40 -0.33 14.27
CA ALA A 212 4.69 0.37 14.29
C ALA A 212 5.85 -0.63 14.45
N ASP A 213 5.70 -1.63 15.34
CA ASP A 213 6.70 -2.70 15.50
C ASP A 213 6.91 -3.45 14.17
N MET A 214 5.84 -3.82 13.51
CA MET A 214 5.89 -4.51 12.22
C MET A 214 6.50 -3.64 11.12
N LEU A 215 6.19 -2.36 11.07
CA LEU A 215 6.79 -1.42 10.11
C LEU A 215 8.30 -1.32 10.33
N LEU A 216 8.76 -1.15 11.58
CA LEU A 216 10.19 -1.05 11.89
C LEU A 216 10.93 -2.34 11.55
N SER A 217 10.32 -3.48 11.80
CA SER A 217 10.86 -4.77 11.37
C SER A 217 11.02 -4.85 9.85
N LYS A 218 10.01 -4.44 9.05
CA LYS A 218 10.11 -4.37 7.58
C LYS A 218 11.20 -3.41 7.09
N VAL A 219 11.38 -2.28 7.77
CA VAL A 219 12.48 -1.35 7.49
C VAL A 219 13.83 -2.03 7.70
N TYR A 220 14.03 -2.70 8.83
CA TYR A 220 15.27 -3.41 9.11
C TYR A 220 15.51 -4.60 8.18
N MET A 221 14.48 -5.38 7.82
CA MET A 221 14.60 -6.43 6.80
C MET A 221 15.06 -5.88 5.45
N THR A 222 14.57 -4.70 5.07
CA THR A 222 14.97 -4.05 3.82
C THR A 222 16.41 -3.57 3.90
N LEU A 223 16.81 -2.96 5.02
CA LEU A 223 18.20 -2.55 5.25
C LEU A 223 19.16 -3.74 5.32
N ALA A 224 18.75 -4.88 5.87
CA ALA A 224 19.55 -6.10 5.92
C ALA A 224 19.98 -6.63 4.53
N THR A 225 19.24 -6.27 3.49
CA THR A 225 19.50 -6.68 2.09
C THR A 225 19.90 -5.52 1.18
N ALA A 226 19.99 -4.28 1.71
CA ALA A 226 20.37 -3.10 0.95
C ALA A 226 21.88 -3.08 0.63
N SER A 227 22.30 -2.15 -0.24
CA SER A 227 23.71 -1.91 -0.56
C SER A 227 24.48 -1.36 0.65
N ASN A 228 25.79 -1.55 0.67
CA ASN A 228 26.69 -1.09 1.75
C ASN A 228 26.61 0.43 1.97
N ASP A 229 26.32 1.22 0.91
CA ASP A 229 26.20 2.68 1.02
C ASP A 229 24.96 3.11 1.84
N THR A 230 23.97 2.26 1.92
CA THR A 230 22.73 2.51 2.68
C THR A 230 22.82 1.94 4.11
N GLN A 231 23.54 0.84 4.30
CA GLN A 231 23.66 0.15 5.57
C GLN A 231 24.66 0.85 6.52
N ASP A 232 24.45 0.63 7.82
CA ASP A 232 25.49 0.75 8.84
C ASP A 232 26.04 -0.66 9.12
N SER A 233 27.24 -0.94 8.67
CA SER A 233 27.89 -2.25 8.78
C SER A 233 28.17 -2.69 10.22
N SER A 234 28.02 -1.80 11.20
CA SER A 234 28.14 -2.13 12.63
C SER A 234 26.89 -2.78 13.22
N LEU A 235 25.76 -2.74 12.48
CA LEU A 235 24.47 -3.23 12.95
C LEU A 235 24.10 -4.58 12.32
N ASN A 236 23.55 -5.47 13.13
CA ASN A 236 22.90 -6.68 12.63
C ASN A 236 21.41 -6.38 12.39
N TYR A 237 21.08 -5.98 11.16
CA TYR A 237 19.72 -5.60 10.80
C TYR A 237 18.72 -6.78 10.87
N TRP A 238 19.16 -8.03 10.66
CA TRP A 238 18.29 -9.19 10.86
C TRP A 238 17.91 -9.37 12.32
N GLN A 239 18.86 -9.15 13.25
CA GLN A 239 18.55 -9.20 14.68
C GLN A 239 17.60 -8.06 15.08
N LEU A 240 17.86 -6.83 14.61
CA LEU A 240 16.97 -5.70 14.85
C LEU A 240 15.55 -5.95 14.31
N ALA A 241 15.45 -6.57 13.12
CA ALA A 241 14.16 -6.95 12.54
C ALA A 241 13.42 -7.99 13.40
N TYR A 242 14.14 -8.98 13.92
CA TYR A 242 13.58 -9.98 14.83
C TYR A 242 13.06 -9.36 16.12
N ASP A 243 13.87 -8.51 16.74
CA ASP A 243 13.54 -7.85 18.01
C ASP A 243 12.28 -6.99 17.91
N GLU A 244 12.01 -6.42 16.74
CA GLU A 244 10.76 -5.68 16.48
C GLU A 244 9.60 -6.61 16.16
N ALA A 245 9.76 -7.56 15.23
CA ALA A 245 8.68 -8.44 14.80
C ALA A 245 8.11 -9.29 15.95
N ILE A 246 8.98 -9.77 16.85
CA ILE A 246 8.57 -10.66 17.94
C ILE A 246 7.65 -9.97 18.96
N LYS A 247 7.67 -8.64 19.06
CA LYS A 247 6.75 -7.87 19.94
C LYS A 247 5.28 -8.04 19.55
N ALA A 248 5.02 -8.22 18.27
CA ALA A 248 3.67 -8.41 17.73
C ALA A 248 3.24 -9.89 17.67
N TYR A 249 4.17 -10.84 17.85
CA TYR A 249 3.87 -12.27 17.84
C TYR A 249 2.96 -12.66 19.01
N GLY A 250 1.88 -13.35 18.71
CA GLY A 250 0.87 -13.76 19.72
C GLY A 250 -0.10 -12.66 20.17
N ALA A 251 0.08 -11.39 19.70
CA ALA A 251 -0.89 -10.33 19.92
C ALA A 251 -2.10 -10.42 18.97
N TYR A 252 -1.97 -11.18 17.92
CA TYR A 252 -2.98 -11.47 16.90
C TYR A 252 -3.05 -12.97 16.65
N SER A 253 -4.02 -13.42 15.86
CA SER A 253 -4.13 -14.81 15.43
C SER A 253 -4.56 -14.87 13.97
N LEU A 254 -4.22 -15.97 13.29
CA LEU A 254 -4.72 -16.23 11.96
C LEU A 254 -6.24 -16.41 12.00
N HIS A 255 -6.95 -15.83 11.04
CA HIS A 255 -8.36 -16.08 10.85
C HIS A 255 -8.57 -17.52 10.35
N ASP A 256 -9.51 -18.25 10.95
CA ASP A 256 -9.73 -19.68 10.69
C ASP A 256 -9.97 -20.02 9.21
N SER A 257 -10.60 -19.10 8.47
CA SER A 257 -10.87 -19.28 7.05
C SER A 257 -10.18 -18.21 6.20
N TYR A 258 -9.21 -18.64 5.40
CA TYR A 258 -8.58 -17.75 4.41
C TYR A 258 -9.59 -17.13 3.44
N ASP A 259 -10.62 -17.88 3.04
CA ASP A 259 -11.65 -17.38 2.14
C ASP A 259 -12.48 -16.26 2.77
N ASN A 260 -12.95 -16.46 4.01
CA ASN A 260 -13.77 -15.49 4.73
C ASN A 260 -13.02 -14.18 5.00
N LEU A 261 -11.69 -14.24 5.17
CA LEU A 261 -10.83 -13.06 5.34
C LEU A 261 -10.99 -12.04 4.20
N PHE A 262 -11.40 -12.50 3.00
CA PHE A 262 -11.58 -11.67 1.81
C PHE A 262 -13.06 -11.55 1.39
N LEU A 263 -14.00 -12.01 2.20
CA LEU A 263 -15.44 -11.95 1.90
C LEU A 263 -16.11 -10.71 2.51
N GLY A 264 -16.40 -9.72 1.66
CA GLY A 264 -17.22 -8.57 2.04
C GLY A 264 -16.77 -7.90 3.35
N THR A 265 -17.73 -7.45 4.14
CA THR A 265 -17.47 -6.81 5.45
C THR A 265 -17.09 -7.79 6.56
N ASN A 266 -17.40 -9.07 6.42
CA ASN A 266 -17.06 -10.07 7.45
C ASN A 266 -15.55 -10.29 7.58
N GLY A 267 -14.79 -9.94 6.53
CA GLY A 267 -13.33 -9.97 6.56
C GLY A 267 -12.68 -8.68 7.08
N ASN A 268 -13.45 -7.65 7.43
CA ASN A 268 -12.90 -6.40 7.94
C ASN A 268 -12.58 -6.49 9.44
N ASN A 269 -11.43 -5.92 9.83
CA ASN A 269 -11.00 -5.78 11.23
C ASN A 269 -11.08 -7.11 12.03
N THR A 270 -10.67 -8.21 11.39
CA THR A 270 -10.62 -9.52 12.02
C THR A 270 -9.46 -9.62 13.03
N GLU A 271 -9.38 -10.73 13.76
CA GLU A 271 -8.28 -11.05 14.67
C GLU A 271 -6.92 -11.15 13.98
N GLU A 272 -6.89 -11.28 12.65
CA GLU A 272 -5.67 -11.29 11.84
C GLU A 272 -5.23 -9.87 11.43
N SER A 273 -6.09 -8.86 11.58
CA SER A 273 -5.85 -7.51 11.09
C SER A 273 -4.93 -6.72 12.01
N ILE A 274 -3.76 -6.31 11.52
CA ILE A 274 -2.81 -5.44 12.23
C ILE A 274 -3.00 -3.99 11.77
N PHE A 275 -3.19 -3.78 10.45
CA PHE A 275 -3.47 -2.47 9.87
C PHE A 275 -4.33 -2.63 8.62
N GLU A 276 -5.51 -2.03 8.61
CA GLU A 276 -6.41 -1.95 7.46
C GLU A 276 -6.79 -0.50 7.16
N LEU A 277 -6.88 -0.18 5.88
CA LEU A 277 -7.54 1.04 5.43
C LEU A 277 -9.04 0.82 5.43
N GLN A 278 -9.75 1.65 6.20
CA GLN A 278 -11.18 1.53 6.38
C GLN A 278 -11.91 2.05 5.14
N SER A 279 -12.79 1.22 4.59
CA SER A 279 -13.70 1.60 3.51
C SER A 279 -15.07 1.92 4.08
N VAL A 280 -15.63 3.07 3.72
CA VAL A 280 -17.01 3.45 4.02
C VAL A 280 -17.83 3.44 2.73
N VAL A 281 -19.11 3.09 2.83
CA VAL A 281 -20.04 3.14 1.69
C VAL A 281 -20.03 4.56 1.12
N GLY A 282 -19.78 4.67 -0.19
CA GLY A 282 -19.60 5.95 -0.87
C GLY A 282 -18.16 6.42 -1.02
N ALA A 283 -17.20 5.78 -0.34
CA ALA A 283 -15.77 6.02 -0.60
C ALA A 283 -15.34 5.33 -1.90
N THR A 284 -14.41 5.96 -2.60
CA THR A 284 -14.01 5.62 -3.97
C THR A 284 -12.97 4.50 -4.06
N LEU A 285 -13.03 3.47 -3.22
CA LEU A 285 -12.17 2.31 -3.37
C LEU A 285 -12.58 1.48 -4.59
N ASP A 286 -12.14 1.89 -5.76
CA ASP A 286 -12.47 1.24 -7.04
C ASP A 286 -11.66 -0.07 -7.26
N HIS A 287 -10.68 -0.35 -6.38
CA HIS A 287 -9.83 -1.53 -6.48
C HIS A 287 -10.65 -2.84 -6.56
N THR A 288 -11.75 -2.97 -5.80
CA THR A 288 -12.60 -4.16 -5.83
C THR A 288 -13.13 -4.44 -7.24
N ARG A 289 -13.51 -3.40 -8.00
CA ARG A 289 -13.96 -3.54 -9.40
C ARG A 289 -12.82 -3.89 -10.34
N ALA A 290 -11.63 -3.37 -10.07
CA ALA A 290 -10.43 -3.65 -10.85
C ALA A 290 -9.98 -5.11 -10.71
N PHE A 291 -10.05 -5.67 -9.50
CA PHE A 291 -9.71 -7.07 -9.21
C PHE A 291 -10.81 -8.07 -9.63
N THR A 292 -12.05 -7.64 -9.77
CA THR A 292 -13.16 -8.53 -10.17
C THR A 292 -13.17 -8.73 -11.68
N PRO A 293 -13.30 -9.97 -12.20
CA PRO A 293 -13.37 -10.22 -13.64
C PRO A 293 -14.40 -9.38 -14.35
N ASN A 294 -14.17 -9.10 -15.64
CA ASN A 294 -15.04 -8.25 -16.45
C ASN A 294 -16.49 -8.73 -16.43
N TRP A 295 -17.39 -7.82 -16.07
CA TRP A 295 -18.83 -8.10 -15.95
C TRP A 295 -19.21 -9.22 -14.98
N TYR A 296 -18.38 -9.53 -14.01
CA TYR A 296 -18.73 -10.49 -12.97
C TYR A 296 -19.96 -10.04 -12.18
N THR A 297 -20.05 -8.77 -11.83
CA THR A 297 -21.21 -8.19 -11.13
C THR A 297 -22.15 -7.44 -12.08
N LYS A 298 -23.42 -7.24 -11.66
CA LYS A 298 -24.40 -6.44 -12.40
C LYS A 298 -23.98 -4.98 -12.55
N ALA A 299 -23.28 -4.41 -11.58
CA ALA A 299 -22.77 -3.03 -11.63
C ALA A 299 -21.67 -2.82 -12.68
N GLY A 300 -21.12 -3.92 -13.22
CA GLY A 300 -19.98 -3.93 -14.13
C GLY A 300 -18.64 -3.84 -13.39
N THR A 301 -17.73 -4.69 -13.79
CA THR A 301 -16.37 -4.83 -13.24
C THR A 301 -15.36 -4.86 -14.37
N PHE A 302 -14.07 -4.64 -14.09
CA PHE A 302 -13.09 -4.34 -15.12
C PHE A 302 -12.14 -5.49 -15.42
N GLY A 303 -11.79 -6.31 -14.43
CA GLY A 303 -10.85 -7.42 -14.56
C GLY A 303 -9.48 -6.98 -15.06
N TRP A 304 -8.93 -5.95 -14.44
CA TRP A 304 -7.65 -5.40 -14.88
C TRP A 304 -6.46 -6.21 -14.41
N PHE A 305 -6.54 -6.86 -13.25
CA PHE A 305 -5.46 -7.63 -12.66
C PHE A 305 -5.52 -9.10 -13.07
N LYS A 306 -4.49 -9.54 -13.76
CA LYS A 306 -4.32 -10.91 -14.20
C LYS A 306 -2.95 -11.41 -13.77
N ILE A 307 -2.88 -12.67 -13.43
CA ILE A 307 -1.66 -13.30 -12.96
C ILE A 307 -0.90 -13.86 -14.17
N ASN A 308 0.41 -13.65 -14.20
CA ASN A 308 1.27 -14.33 -15.16
C ASN A 308 1.17 -15.85 -14.96
N ILE A 309 1.12 -16.59 -16.06
CA ILE A 309 0.74 -18.01 -16.06
C ILE A 309 1.72 -18.83 -15.23
N GLU A 310 3.00 -18.58 -15.34
CA GLU A 310 4.05 -19.29 -14.61
C GLU A 310 3.87 -19.17 -13.09
N ASN A 311 3.32 -18.07 -12.59
CA ASN A 311 3.07 -17.89 -11.15
C ASN A 311 1.86 -18.71 -10.69
N TYR A 312 0.81 -18.79 -11.49
CA TYR A 312 -0.33 -19.69 -11.24
C TYR A 312 0.12 -21.17 -11.27
N ASP A 313 0.88 -21.54 -12.31
CA ASP A 313 1.35 -22.91 -12.50
C ASP A 313 2.33 -23.32 -11.38
N LEU A 314 3.19 -22.40 -10.93
CA LEU A 314 4.07 -22.62 -9.80
C LEU A 314 3.30 -22.88 -8.50
N HIS A 315 2.26 -22.07 -8.21
CA HIS A 315 1.43 -22.26 -7.02
C HIS A 315 0.73 -23.63 -7.06
N THR A 316 0.08 -23.96 -8.16
CA THR A 316 -0.64 -25.22 -8.34
C THR A 316 0.29 -26.44 -8.33
N ALA A 317 1.50 -26.31 -8.86
CA ALA A 317 2.50 -27.39 -8.83
C ALA A 317 3.09 -27.59 -7.43
N THR A 318 3.29 -26.50 -6.67
CA THR A 318 3.83 -26.58 -5.30
C THR A 318 2.81 -27.19 -4.33
N TYR A 319 1.56 -26.74 -4.41
CA TYR A 319 0.47 -27.19 -3.54
C TYR A 319 -0.81 -27.45 -4.36
N PRO A 320 -0.94 -28.63 -5.00
CA PRO A 320 -2.06 -28.92 -5.92
C PRO A 320 -3.46 -28.85 -5.27
N SER A 321 -3.53 -29.06 -3.95
CA SER A 321 -4.78 -29.05 -3.19
C SER A 321 -4.91 -27.83 -2.25
N ASP A 322 -4.15 -26.76 -2.49
CA ASP A 322 -4.19 -25.58 -1.65
C ASP A 322 -5.57 -24.90 -1.70
N PRO A 323 -6.28 -24.80 -0.56
CA PRO A 323 -7.59 -24.11 -0.53
C PRO A 323 -7.52 -22.65 -0.94
N ARG A 324 -6.35 -21.99 -0.86
CA ARG A 324 -6.16 -20.60 -1.28
C ARG A 324 -6.31 -20.40 -2.79
N LEU A 325 -6.13 -21.45 -3.59
CA LEU A 325 -6.22 -21.37 -5.06
C LEU A 325 -7.59 -20.84 -5.52
N VAL A 326 -8.68 -21.33 -4.94
CA VAL A 326 -10.04 -20.93 -5.33
C VAL A 326 -10.42 -19.54 -4.81
N THR A 327 -9.77 -19.08 -3.75
CA THR A 327 -9.92 -17.72 -3.22
C THR A 327 -9.13 -16.72 -4.05
N THR A 328 -7.89 -17.07 -4.39
CA THR A 328 -6.95 -16.16 -5.06
C THR A 328 -7.25 -16.03 -6.55
N TYR A 329 -7.61 -17.13 -7.21
CA TYR A 329 -7.76 -17.17 -8.66
C TYR A 329 -9.19 -17.49 -9.10
N VAL A 330 -9.61 -16.95 -10.24
CA VAL A 330 -10.83 -17.38 -10.91
C VAL A 330 -10.57 -17.59 -12.40
N SER A 331 -11.00 -18.73 -12.90
CA SER A 331 -10.86 -19.12 -14.32
C SER A 331 -12.21 -19.37 -15.02
N THR A 332 -13.30 -19.40 -14.27
CA THR A 332 -14.66 -19.56 -14.84
C THR A 332 -15.65 -18.74 -14.00
N TRP A 333 -16.47 -17.95 -14.67
CA TRP A 333 -17.51 -17.15 -14.02
C TRP A 333 -18.70 -16.90 -14.93
N THR A 334 -19.84 -16.59 -14.33
CA THR A 334 -21.05 -16.17 -15.04
C THR A 334 -21.13 -14.65 -15.01
N ARG A 335 -21.32 -14.02 -16.18
CA ARG A 335 -21.48 -12.56 -16.28
C ARG A 335 -22.79 -12.11 -15.65
N GLY A 336 -22.73 -11.14 -14.75
CA GLY A 336 -23.89 -10.57 -14.06
C GLY A 336 -24.85 -9.80 -14.98
N ASN A 337 -24.36 -9.29 -16.12
CA ASN A 337 -25.16 -8.48 -17.04
C ASN A 337 -26.02 -9.31 -18.03
N ASN A 338 -25.60 -10.50 -18.42
CA ASN A 338 -26.28 -11.29 -19.47
C ASN A 338 -26.31 -12.80 -19.21
N GLY A 339 -25.74 -13.28 -18.13
CA GLY A 339 -25.74 -14.70 -17.74
C GLY A 339 -24.80 -15.61 -18.57
N SER A 340 -24.01 -15.07 -19.49
CA SER A 340 -23.05 -15.89 -20.24
C SER A 340 -21.90 -16.40 -19.36
N THR A 341 -21.44 -17.62 -19.65
CA THR A 341 -20.26 -18.20 -18.94
C THR A 341 -18.99 -17.80 -19.66
N GLU A 342 -18.08 -17.19 -18.92
CA GLU A 342 -16.73 -16.85 -19.36
C GLU A 342 -15.72 -17.84 -18.80
N ARG A 343 -14.61 -18.02 -19.51
CA ARG A 343 -13.51 -18.90 -19.11
C ARG A 343 -12.17 -18.23 -19.41
N SER A 344 -11.23 -18.37 -18.47
CA SER A 344 -9.84 -17.94 -18.62
C SER A 344 -8.89 -19.11 -18.31
N TYR A 345 -7.60 -18.89 -18.39
CA TYR A 345 -6.60 -19.88 -18.00
C TYR A 345 -6.82 -20.36 -16.55
N PRO A 346 -6.68 -21.65 -16.24
CA PRO A 346 -6.31 -22.78 -17.11
C PRO A 346 -7.51 -23.39 -17.88
N THR A 347 -8.74 -23.00 -17.61
CA THR A 347 -9.94 -23.58 -18.25
C THR A 347 -10.02 -23.20 -19.74
N ASN A 348 -9.47 -22.06 -20.12
CA ASN A 348 -9.29 -21.63 -21.50
C ASN A 348 -7.79 -21.54 -21.81
N THR A 349 -7.30 -22.45 -22.64
CA THR A 349 -5.89 -22.49 -23.07
C THR A 349 -5.62 -21.78 -24.39
N ALA A 350 -6.65 -21.20 -25.02
CA ALA A 350 -6.48 -20.45 -26.27
C ALA A 350 -5.76 -19.14 -26.03
N ARG A 351 -4.53 -19.02 -26.52
CA ARG A 351 -3.65 -17.84 -26.35
C ARG A 351 -3.99 -16.69 -27.33
N SER A 352 -5.06 -16.80 -28.12
CA SER A 352 -5.45 -15.80 -29.12
C SER A 352 -6.22 -14.60 -28.54
N ASN A 353 -6.65 -14.67 -27.29
CA ASN A 353 -7.44 -13.63 -26.64
C ASN A 353 -6.75 -13.17 -25.34
N PHE A 354 -6.06 -12.05 -25.39
CA PHE A 354 -5.38 -11.46 -24.24
C PHE A 354 -6.24 -11.43 -22.96
N GLY A 355 -7.52 -11.09 -23.07
CA GLY A 355 -8.43 -11.00 -21.93
C GLY A 355 -8.62 -12.30 -21.16
N ASN A 356 -8.60 -13.45 -21.86
CA ASN A 356 -8.90 -14.76 -21.29
C ASN A 356 -7.70 -15.73 -21.34
N SER A 357 -6.52 -15.24 -21.68
CA SER A 357 -5.29 -16.05 -21.74
C SER A 357 -4.58 -16.20 -20.40
N PHE A 358 -5.02 -15.46 -19.38
CA PHE A 358 -4.40 -15.41 -18.06
C PHE A 358 -5.44 -15.66 -16.96
N PRO A 359 -5.08 -16.25 -15.80
CA PRO A 359 -5.98 -16.34 -14.65
C PRO A 359 -6.22 -14.94 -14.07
N TYR A 360 -7.44 -14.68 -13.60
CA TYR A 360 -7.74 -13.43 -12.92
C TYR A 360 -7.40 -13.54 -11.44
N LEU A 361 -6.76 -12.48 -10.90
CA LEU A 361 -6.65 -12.31 -9.47
C LEU A 361 -8.03 -11.92 -8.90
N PHE A 362 -8.51 -12.67 -7.91
CA PHE A 362 -9.89 -12.56 -7.45
C PHE A 362 -10.06 -12.30 -5.95
N LYS A 363 -9.06 -12.59 -5.14
CA LYS A 363 -9.21 -12.53 -3.68
C LYS A 363 -9.64 -11.16 -3.14
N LEU A 364 -9.25 -10.08 -3.80
CA LEU A 364 -9.67 -8.72 -3.47
C LEU A 364 -10.94 -8.28 -4.21
N GLY A 365 -11.46 -9.11 -5.11
CA GLY A 365 -12.63 -8.83 -5.92
C GLY A 365 -13.96 -8.92 -5.17
N SER A 366 -15.03 -8.43 -5.81
CA SER A 366 -16.40 -8.66 -5.36
C SER A 366 -16.85 -10.07 -5.72
N ARG A 367 -17.35 -10.82 -4.77
CA ARG A 367 -17.83 -12.20 -4.96
C ARG A 367 -19.34 -12.33 -5.08
N ASP A 368 -20.08 -11.22 -4.99
CA ASP A 368 -21.51 -11.21 -5.24
C ASP A 368 -21.81 -10.81 -6.70
N PRO A 369 -22.20 -11.77 -7.57
CA PRO A 369 -22.55 -11.47 -8.96
C PRO A 369 -23.78 -10.59 -9.08
N ASN A 370 -24.64 -10.54 -8.05
CA ASN A 370 -25.84 -9.72 -8.02
C ASN A 370 -25.56 -8.28 -7.58
N ASN A 371 -24.34 -7.97 -7.13
CA ASN A 371 -23.99 -6.61 -6.71
C ASN A 371 -24.30 -5.62 -7.85
N ALA A 372 -25.26 -4.73 -7.59
CA ALA A 372 -25.74 -3.71 -8.52
C ALA A 372 -25.15 -2.31 -8.22
N VAL A 373 -24.37 -2.18 -7.16
CA VAL A 373 -23.71 -0.93 -6.76
C VAL A 373 -22.21 -0.98 -7.03
N ARG A 374 -21.59 0.17 -7.16
CA ARG A 374 -20.17 0.31 -7.49
C ARG A 374 -19.31 0.45 -6.26
N GLU A 375 -19.91 0.92 -5.18
CA GLU A 375 -19.21 1.13 -3.91
C GLU A 375 -18.91 -0.21 -3.24
N THR A 376 -17.85 -0.21 -2.42
CA THR A 376 -17.49 -1.31 -1.56
C THR A 376 -17.28 -0.80 -0.13
N ASN A 377 -17.64 -1.62 0.84
CA ASN A 377 -17.29 -1.43 2.25
C ASN A 377 -16.23 -2.44 2.71
N LYS A 378 -15.52 -3.03 1.75
CA LYS A 378 -14.44 -3.98 1.99
C LYS A 378 -13.15 -3.21 2.24
N ASN A 379 -12.58 -3.36 3.44
CA ASN A 379 -11.32 -2.76 3.80
C ASN A 379 -10.16 -3.31 2.97
N PHE A 380 -9.11 -2.52 2.82
CA PHE A 380 -7.86 -2.97 2.24
C PHE A 380 -6.86 -3.29 3.36
N LYS A 381 -6.40 -4.55 3.41
CA LYS A 381 -5.45 -5.02 4.42
C LYS A 381 -4.03 -4.62 4.02
N ILE A 382 -3.41 -3.77 4.86
CA ILE A 382 -2.00 -3.36 4.70
C ILE A 382 -1.07 -4.33 5.41
N TYR A 383 -1.38 -4.66 6.69
CA TYR A 383 -0.62 -5.61 7.49
C TYR A 383 -1.56 -6.58 8.17
N ARG A 384 -1.23 -7.85 8.10
CA ARG A 384 -1.96 -8.92 8.76
C ARG A 384 -1.01 -9.96 9.38
N TYR A 385 -1.52 -10.75 10.30
CA TYR A 385 -0.72 -11.66 11.11
C TYR A 385 0.03 -12.71 10.28
N ALA A 386 -0.54 -13.19 9.17
CA ALA A 386 0.17 -14.09 8.27
C ALA A 386 1.44 -13.45 7.67
N ASP A 387 1.41 -12.16 7.30
CA ASP A 387 2.60 -11.43 6.83
C ASP A 387 3.67 -11.36 7.94
N LEU A 388 3.27 -11.07 9.19
CA LEU A 388 4.19 -11.10 10.34
C LEU A 388 4.83 -12.48 10.55
N LEU A 389 4.06 -13.56 10.44
CA LEU A 389 4.57 -14.93 10.57
C LEU A 389 5.59 -15.28 9.48
N LEU A 390 5.31 -14.88 8.23
CA LEU A 390 6.26 -15.05 7.13
C LEU A 390 7.53 -14.22 7.33
N MET A 391 7.42 -13.00 7.85
CA MET A 391 8.57 -12.19 8.23
C MET A 391 9.42 -12.87 9.31
N LEU A 392 8.80 -13.33 10.40
CA LEU A 392 9.50 -14.05 11.48
C LEU A 392 10.17 -15.33 10.96
N SER A 393 9.50 -16.05 10.06
CA SER A 393 10.06 -17.25 9.44
C SER A 393 11.31 -16.93 8.61
N GLU A 394 11.25 -15.89 7.76
CA GLU A 394 12.40 -15.45 6.96
C GLU A 394 13.54 -14.94 7.84
N ILE A 395 13.25 -14.06 8.78
CA ILE A 395 14.24 -13.49 9.70
C ILE A 395 14.95 -14.62 10.48
N SER A 396 14.19 -15.59 10.98
CA SER A 396 14.72 -16.72 11.72
C SER A 396 15.65 -17.59 10.87
N ASN A 397 15.30 -17.80 9.60
CA ASN A 397 16.18 -18.49 8.66
C ASN A 397 17.48 -17.70 8.39
N GLU A 398 17.41 -16.38 8.29
CA GLU A 398 18.63 -15.58 8.10
C GLU A 398 19.52 -15.55 9.34
N LEU A 399 18.93 -15.57 10.53
CA LEU A 399 19.64 -15.64 11.81
C LEU A 399 20.08 -17.06 12.18
N GLN A 400 19.57 -18.10 11.53
CA GLN A 400 19.79 -19.52 11.88
C GLN A 400 19.46 -19.80 13.36
N ASN A 401 18.35 -19.23 13.87
CA ASN A 401 17.94 -19.37 15.27
C ASN A 401 17.03 -20.58 15.54
N GLY A 402 16.67 -21.34 14.50
CA GLY A 402 15.91 -22.59 14.61
C GLY A 402 14.38 -22.41 14.79
N GLN A 403 13.84 -21.19 14.63
CA GLN A 403 12.41 -20.92 14.78
C GLN A 403 11.67 -20.79 13.43
N GLU A 404 12.40 -20.82 12.32
CA GLU A 404 11.88 -20.58 10.98
C GLU A 404 10.71 -21.50 10.60
N MET A 405 10.80 -22.77 10.96
CA MET A 405 9.75 -23.76 10.69
C MET A 405 8.49 -23.55 11.52
N THR A 406 8.62 -23.03 12.74
CA THR A 406 7.48 -22.75 13.62
C THR A 406 6.51 -21.80 12.97
N TYR A 407 7.01 -20.67 12.51
CA TYR A 407 6.17 -19.59 11.97
C TYR A 407 5.53 -19.94 10.62
N VAL A 408 6.28 -20.54 9.69
CA VAL A 408 5.71 -20.95 8.40
C VAL A 408 4.70 -22.08 8.55
N SER A 409 4.89 -22.97 9.53
CA SER A 409 3.94 -24.05 9.81
C SER A 409 2.59 -23.53 10.34
N GLU A 410 2.55 -22.41 11.04
CA GLU A 410 1.30 -21.77 11.45
C GLU A 410 0.52 -21.28 10.22
N VAL A 411 1.18 -20.60 9.28
CA VAL A 411 0.53 -20.09 8.06
C VAL A 411 -0.02 -21.26 7.22
N LEU A 412 0.78 -22.28 6.97
CA LEU A 412 0.38 -23.44 6.18
C LEU A 412 -0.67 -24.28 6.90
N GLY A 413 -0.54 -24.43 8.22
CA GLY A 413 -1.48 -25.19 9.06
C GLY A 413 -2.91 -24.64 9.00
N ARG A 414 -3.08 -23.30 8.92
CA ARG A 414 -4.41 -22.67 8.77
C ARG A 414 -5.18 -23.23 7.57
N VAL A 415 -4.50 -23.56 6.48
CA VAL A 415 -5.10 -24.09 5.25
C VAL A 415 -4.92 -25.60 5.10
N GLY A 416 -4.53 -26.30 6.19
CA GLY A 416 -4.37 -27.74 6.21
C GLY A 416 -3.16 -28.27 5.44
N LEU A 417 -2.18 -27.40 5.16
CA LEU A 417 -0.93 -27.75 4.48
C LEU A 417 0.22 -27.92 5.48
N THR A 418 1.28 -28.57 5.01
CA THR A 418 2.55 -28.69 5.72
C THR A 418 3.69 -28.16 4.85
N PRO A 419 4.78 -27.65 5.45
CA PRO A 419 5.95 -27.23 4.71
C PRO A 419 6.47 -28.33 3.78
N HIS A 420 6.67 -28.01 2.50
CA HIS A 420 7.22 -28.96 1.52
C HIS A 420 8.74 -29.16 1.73
N VAL A 421 9.34 -30.14 1.03
CA VAL A 421 10.74 -30.51 1.20
C VAL A 421 11.73 -29.34 1.04
N GLY A 422 11.42 -28.33 0.26
CA GLY A 422 12.25 -27.13 0.08
C GLY A 422 12.58 -26.39 1.37
N TYR A 423 11.73 -26.51 2.39
CA TYR A 423 11.97 -25.90 3.70
C TYR A 423 13.00 -26.64 4.57
N SER A 424 13.34 -27.89 4.25
CA SER A 424 14.20 -28.75 5.07
C SER A 424 15.59 -29.02 4.49
N VAL A 425 15.89 -28.55 3.27
CA VAL A 425 17.16 -28.85 2.57
C VAL A 425 18.34 -28.02 3.07
N GLY A 426 18.07 -26.80 3.55
CA GLY A 426 19.09 -25.87 4.06
C GLY A 426 18.67 -24.41 3.89
N GLN A 427 19.48 -23.48 4.38
CA GLN A 427 19.16 -22.06 4.47
C GLN A 427 18.72 -21.44 3.13
N ASP A 428 19.47 -21.69 2.04
CA ASP A 428 19.16 -21.11 0.72
C ASP A 428 17.89 -21.70 0.12
N SER A 429 17.67 -22.99 0.33
CA SER A 429 16.43 -23.66 -0.10
C SER A 429 15.23 -23.16 0.70
N PHE A 430 15.38 -22.99 2.02
CA PHE A 430 14.36 -22.40 2.87
C PHE A 430 14.05 -20.95 2.41
N ARG A 431 15.08 -20.15 2.18
CA ARG A 431 14.94 -18.76 1.66
C ARG A 431 14.12 -18.73 0.37
N THR A 432 14.39 -19.66 -0.55
CA THR A 432 13.62 -19.77 -1.79
C THR A 432 12.17 -20.15 -1.51
N ALA A 433 11.93 -21.11 -0.63
CA ALA A 433 10.59 -21.59 -0.29
C ALA A 433 9.76 -20.50 0.41
N ILE A 434 10.32 -19.77 1.39
CA ILE A 434 9.60 -18.72 2.10
C ILE A 434 9.27 -17.52 1.19
N MET A 435 10.16 -17.17 0.26
CA MET A 435 9.88 -16.11 -0.72
C MET A 435 8.73 -16.49 -1.68
N ARG A 436 8.57 -17.79 -1.99
CA ARG A 436 7.41 -18.29 -2.74
C ARG A 436 6.14 -18.26 -1.88
N GLU A 437 6.25 -18.58 -0.59
CA GLU A 437 5.10 -18.53 0.31
C GLU A 437 4.53 -17.10 0.46
N TYR A 438 5.38 -16.06 0.50
CA TYR A 438 4.92 -14.69 0.39
C TYR A 438 4.05 -14.46 -0.84
N GLN A 439 4.46 -14.97 -2.00
CA GLN A 439 3.70 -14.84 -3.24
C GLN A 439 2.35 -15.60 -3.18
N PHE A 440 2.31 -16.80 -2.58
CA PHE A 440 1.08 -17.58 -2.47
C PHE A 440 0.09 -16.96 -1.48
N GLU A 441 0.61 -16.52 -0.35
CA GLU A 441 -0.20 -15.98 0.74
C GLU A 441 -0.64 -14.54 0.49
N LEU A 442 0.26 -13.66 0.02
CA LEU A 442 0.05 -12.21 -0.04
C LEU A 442 -0.18 -11.64 -1.45
N LEU A 443 -0.28 -12.48 -2.48
CA LEU A 443 -0.44 -12.04 -3.87
C LEU A 443 -1.55 -10.99 -4.00
N GLY A 444 -1.21 -9.84 -4.57
CA GLY A 444 -2.15 -8.76 -4.84
C GLY A 444 -2.40 -7.79 -3.69
N GLU A 445 -1.87 -8.05 -2.49
CA GLU A 445 -2.04 -7.18 -1.32
C GLU A 445 -1.05 -5.99 -1.31
N GLY A 446 -0.32 -5.77 -2.40
CA GLY A 446 0.60 -4.63 -2.55
C GLY A 446 2.02 -4.89 -1.99
N HIS A 447 2.33 -6.14 -1.60
CA HIS A 447 3.64 -6.52 -1.06
C HIS A 447 4.63 -7.02 -2.11
N ASP A 448 4.14 -7.54 -3.22
CA ASP A 448 4.93 -8.29 -4.21
C ASP A 448 6.06 -7.45 -4.82
N TRP A 449 5.79 -6.19 -5.17
CA TRP A 449 6.81 -5.28 -5.72
C TRP A 449 8.01 -5.16 -4.80
N PHE A 450 7.75 -4.97 -3.51
CA PHE A 450 8.75 -4.76 -2.47
C PHE A 450 9.50 -6.05 -2.12
N ASN A 451 8.78 -7.14 -1.90
CA ASN A 451 9.38 -8.41 -1.55
C ASN A 451 10.29 -8.96 -2.65
N ASN A 452 9.87 -8.85 -3.92
CA ASN A 452 10.65 -9.35 -5.03
C ASN A 452 11.98 -8.59 -5.22
N ARG A 453 12.00 -7.27 -4.95
CA ARG A 453 13.17 -6.41 -5.19
C ARG A 453 14.12 -6.28 -3.99
N ARG A 454 13.63 -6.38 -2.75
CA ARG A 454 14.49 -6.23 -1.57
C ARG A 454 15.59 -7.29 -1.48
N ARG A 455 15.46 -8.42 -2.18
CA ARG A 455 16.51 -9.45 -2.27
C ARG A 455 17.58 -9.13 -3.32
N GLY A 456 17.51 -7.96 -3.93
CA GLY A 456 18.45 -7.45 -4.92
C GLY A 456 18.17 -7.93 -6.35
N TYR A 457 18.86 -7.28 -7.29
CA TYR A 457 18.63 -7.47 -8.70
C TYR A 457 18.82 -8.92 -9.16
N ASN A 458 19.89 -9.60 -8.74
CA ASN A 458 20.16 -10.98 -9.15
C ASN A 458 19.05 -11.96 -8.75
N TYR A 459 18.47 -11.77 -7.58
CA TYR A 459 17.30 -12.55 -7.16
C TYR A 459 16.10 -12.26 -8.07
N PHE A 460 15.77 -10.99 -8.28
CA PHE A 460 14.64 -10.59 -9.11
C PHE A 460 14.79 -11.05 -10.57
N LEU A 461 15.98 -10.90 -11.14
CA LEU A 461 16.30 -11.35 -12.49
C LEU A 461 16.09 -12.87 -12.65
N ASN A 462 16.70 -13.67 -11.79
CA ASN A 462 16.72 -15.14 -11.95
C ASN A 462 15.42 -15.82 -11.49
N THR A 463 14.67 -15.20 -10.56
CA THR A 463 13.50 -15.83 -9.94
C THR A 463 12.18 -15.37 -10.58
N ILE A 464 12.14 -14.17 -11.12
CA ILE A 464 10.92 -13.55 -11.65
C ILE A 464 11.08 -13.25 -13.15
N ILE A 465 12.08 -12.46 -13.54
CA ILE A 465 12.18 -11.92 -14.91
C ILE A 465 12.47 -13.02 -15.93
N ILE A 466 13.53 -13.81 -15.72
CA ILE A 466 13.92 -14.86 -16.68
C ILE A 466 12.84 -15.93 -16.82
N PRO A 467 12.26 -16.49 -15.75
CA PRO A 467 11.17 -17.45 -15.86
C PRO A 467 9.96 -16.90 -16.63
N HIS A 468 9.58 -15.63 -16.38
CA HIS A 468 8.51 -14.98 -17.11
C HIS A 468 8.86 -14.84 -18.62
N ASN A 469 10.05 -14.35 -18.95
CA ASN A 469 10.43 -14.11 -20.34
C ASN A 469 10.41 -15.39 -21.17
N ILE A 470 10.82 -16.52 -20.61
CA ILE A 470 10.73 -17.83 -21.27
C ILE A 470 9.27 -18.16 -21.66
N VAL A 471 8.32 -17.93 -20.73
CA VAL A 471 6.89 -18.20 -20.99
C VAL A 471 6.29 -17.15 -21.96
N ALA A 472 6.71 -15.89 -21.83
CA ALA A 472 6.20 -14.80 -22.66
C ALA A 472 6.67 -14.91 -24.12
N GLU A 473 7.90 -15.35 -24.38
CA GLU A 473 8.44 -15.59 -25.72
C GLU A 473 7.62 -16.65 -26.47
N ASP A 474 7.16 -17.69 -25.78
CA ASP A 474 6.25 -18.69 -26.38
C ASP A 474 4.84 -18.14 -26.68
N ASN A 475 4.51 -16.94 -26.20
CA ASN A 475 3.18 -16.32 -26.29
C ASN A 475 3.24 -14.83 -26.68
N GLU A 476 4.22 -14.41 -27.45
CA GLU A 476 4.50 -13.01 -27.83
C GLU A 476 3.31 -12.22 -28.38
N SER A 477 2.30 -12.91 -28.92
CA SER A 477 1.07 -12.28 -29.44
C SER A 477 0.13 -11.77 -28.34
N VAL A 478 0.29 -12.23 -27.10
CA VAL A 478 -0.64 -11.93 -25.99
C VAL A 478 0.08 -11.54 -24.69
N ASP A 479 1.40 -11.75 -24.59
CA ASP A 479 2.20 -11.42 -23.43
C ASP A 479 3.35 -10.49 -23.79
N VAL A 480 3.94 -9.84 -22.79
CA VAL A 480 5.07 -8.91 -22.97
C VAL A 480 6.23 -9.36 -22.10
N THR A 481 7.41 -9.45 -22.69
CA THR A 481 8.63 -9.75 -21.94
C THR A 481 8.98 -8.62 -20.97
N HIS A 482 9.50 -8.99 -19.80
CA HIS A 482 10.06 -8.04 -18.85
C HIS A 482 11.42 -7.52 -19.35
N LYS A 483 11.68 -6.25 -19.09
CA LYS A 483 13.02 -5.69 -19.24
C LYS A 483 13.98 -6.35 -18.27
N ILE A 484 15.27 -6.35 -18.64
CA ILE A 484 16.35 -6.96 -17.85
C ILE A 484 17.35 -5.95 -17.31
N GLU A 485 17.28 -4.68 -17.74
CA GLU A 485 18.19 -3.64 -17.27
C GLU A 485 17.90 -3.28 -15.80
N GLU A 486 18.88 -3.45 -14.92
CA GLU A 486 18.76 -3.22 -13.48
C GLU A 486 18.16 -1.84 -13.16
N SER A 487 18.65 -0.79 -13.82
CA SER A 487 18.15 0.58 -13.64
C SER A 487 16.67 0.76 -13.99
N SER A 488 16.14 -0.06 -14.89
CA SER A 488 14.72 -0.01 -15.30
C SER A 488 13.81 -0.80 -14.38
N VAL A 489 14.32 -1.94 -13.86
CA VAL A 489 13.44 -2.90 -13.16
C VAL A 489 13.49 -2.77 -11.65
N MET A 490 14.51 -2.14 -11.07
CA MET A 490 14.69 -2.03 -9.62
C MET A 490 14.09 -0.77 -9.00
N SER A 491 13.74 0.24 -9.80
CA SER A 491 13.15 1.49 -9.32
C SER A 491 12.12 2.03 -10.31
N ILE A 492 11.29 2.94 -9.84
CA ILE A 492 10.32 3.68 -10.64
C ILE A 492 10.90 5.06 -10.97
N PRO A 493 10.76 5.58 -12.20
CA PRO A 493 11.19 6.95 -12.51
C PRO A 493 10.33 7.98 -11.74
N ILE A 494 10.94 9.12 -11.40
CA ILE A 494 10.21 10.22 -10.75
C ILE A 494 9.11 10.73 -11.70
N ALA A 495 7.97 11.09 -11.13
CA ALA A 495 6.84 11.62 -11.87
C ALA A 495 7.24 12.89 -12.65
N VAL A 496 6.89 12.95 -13.93
CA VAL A 496 7.21 14.08 -14.80
C VAL A 496 6.61 15.39 -14.28
N ALA A 497 5.46 15.32 -13.64
CA ALA A 497 4.82 16.49 -13.01
C ALA A 497 5.68 17.08 -11.88
N GLU A 498 6.32 16.24 -11.05
CA GLU A 498 7.24 16.71 -10.00
C GLU A 498 8.50 17.34 -10.59
N ILE A 499 9.11 16.70 -11.61
CA ILE A 499 10.29 17.26 -12.28
C ILE A 499 10.00 18.65 -12.85
N ASN A 500 8.82 18.85 -13.43
CA ASN A 500 8.41 20.14 -13.99
C ASN A 500 8.02 21.18 -12.92
N ALA A 501 7.55 20.77 -11.77
CA ALA A 501 7.06 21.64 -10.71
C ALA A 501 8.15 22.01 -9.68
N ASN A 502 9.16 21.17 -9.50
CA ASN A 502 10.18 21.34 -8.48
C ASN A 502 11.54 21.67 -9.09
N ASN A 503 11.95 22.91 -9.03
CA ASN A 503 13.18 23.42 -9.66
C ASN A 503 14.48 22.83 -9.09
N GLU A 504 14.41 22.19 -7.90
CA GLU A 504 15.56 21.55 -7.24
C GLU A 504 15.74 20.08 -7.67
N ILE A 505 14.82 19.53 -8.46
CA ILE A 505 14.93 18.17 -9.02
C ILE A 505 15.41 18.30 -10.48
N SER A 506 16.65 17.97 -10.72
CA SER A 506 17.16 17.75 -12.08
C SER A 506 16.96 16.31 -12.53
N ASN A 507 16.74 16.14 -13.84
CA ASN A 507 16.68 14.83 -14.48
C ASN A 507 17.98 14.03 -14.33
#